data_c1daa25b15928611bd52c09f395e39a9
#
_entry.id   c1daa25b15928611bd52c09f395e39a9
#
_cell.length_a   1.000
_cell.length_b   1.000
_cell.length_c   1.000
_cell.angle_alpha   90.00
_cell.angle_beta   90.00
_cell.angle_gamma   90.00
#
_symmetry.space_group_name_H-M   'P 1'
#
loop_
_entity.id
_entity.type
_entity.pdbx_description
1 polymer ?
#
loop_
_entity_poly.entity_id
_entity_poly.type
_entity_poly.pdbx_seq_one_letter_code
_entity_poly.pdbx_strand_id
1 'polypeptide(L)'
;MSDRLFIFDTTLRDGEQVPGCQLNTVEKIQVAKALETLGVDIIEAGFPVSSPGDFESVVEISKAVTWPTICALTRAVENDIKVAAEALRYAKHKRIHTGIGTSDYHIKYKFNSTREEIVERAVAAVKYAKKFVEDVQFYAEDAGRTDNEYLARVVEAVIKAGATVINIPDTTGYCLPDEFGQKILYLKEHVSGIDNVTIATHCHNDLGMATANTMAGIQNG
;
A
#
# COMPACT_ATOMS: atom_id res chain seq x y z
N MET A 1 9.15 -22.51 -1.48
CA MET A 1 8.60 -21.19 -1.84
C MET A 1 9.72 -20.40 -2.49
N SER A 2 9.47 -19.57 -3.49
CA SER A 2 10.56 -18.82 -4.15
C SER A 2 10.95 -17.65 -3.25
N ASP A 3 12.24 -17.48 -2.96
CA ASP A 3 12.81 -16.35 -2.22
C ASP A 3 12.84 -15.07 -3.09
N ARG A 4 11.80 -14.84 -3.90
CA ARG A 4 11.73 -13.67 -4.77
C ARG A 4 11.17 -12.48 -4.02
N LEU A 5 11.95 -11.39 -4.00
CA LEU A 5 11.47 -10.08 -3.60
C LEU A 5 10.78 -9.39 -4.79
N PHE A 6 9.68 -8.70 -4.49
CA PHE A 6 9.00 -7.81 -5.42
C PHE A 6 9.32 -6.37 -5.07
N ILE A 7 9.76 -5.60 -6.06
CA ILE A 7 10.07 -4.18 -5.89
C ILE A 7 8.85 -3.36 -6.25
N PHE A 8 8.32 -2.66 -5.23
CA PHE A 8 7.20 -1.74 -5.35
C PHE A 8 7.71 -0.30 -5.27
N ASP A 9 7.74 0.39 -6.39
CA ASP A 9 8.21 1.78 -6.47
C ASP A 9 7.06 2.76 -6.22
N THR A 10 7.28 3.72 -5.33
CA THR A 10 6.30 4.75 -4.94
C THR A 10 6.73 6.17 -5.32
N THR A 11 7.72 6.31 -6.20
CA THR A 11 8.23 7.63 -6.64
C THR A 11 7.11 8.53 -7.15
N LEU A 12 6.18 7.98 -7.94
CA LEU A 12 5.09 8.72 -8.57
C LEU A 12 3.85 8.93 -7.66
N ARG A 13 3.92 8.52 -6.41
CA ARG A 13 2.85 8.76 -5.41
C ARG A 13 3.42 9.35 -4.13
N ASP A 14 4.13 8.57 -3.31
CA ASP A 14 4.69 9.02 -2.04
C ASP A 14 5.84 10.01 -2.24
N GLY A 15 6.70 9.72 -3.21
CA GLY A 15 7.82 10.60 -3.57
C GLY A 15 7.39 11.99 -4.02
N GLU A 16 6.23 12.14 -4.65
CA GLU A 16 5.68 13.44 -5.05
C GLU A 16 5.09 14.26 -3.90
N GLN A 17 4.84 13.65 -2.75
CA GLN A 17 4.31 14.36 -1.57
C GLN A 17 5.37 15.25 -0.91
N VAL A 18 6.63 15.10 -1.29
CA VAL A 18 7.71 15.98 -0.83
C VAL A 18 7.55 17.37 -1.49
N PRO A 19 7.58 18.47 -0.71
CA PRO A 19 7.48 19.81 -1.26
C PRO A 19 8.51 20.08 -2.37
N GLY A 20 8.04 20.52 -3.54
CA GLY A 20 8.88 20.82 -4.70
C GLY A 20 9.15 19.61 -5.63
N CYS A 21 8.61 18.44 -5.33
CA CYS A 21 8.79 17.22 -6.14
C CYS A 21 7.61 16.89 -7.06
N GLN A 22 6.67 17.82 -7.26
CA GLN A 22 5.53 17.60 -8.14
C GLN A 22 5.95 17.52 -9.61
N LEU A 23 5.45 16.49 -10.30
CA LEU A 23 5.67 16.24 -11.71
C LEU A 23 4.38 16.46 -12.51
N ASN A 24 4.52 16.97 -13.73
CA ASN A 24 3.40 16.98 -14.67
C ASN A 24 3.22 15.58 -15.32
N THR A 25 2.09 15.36 -16.00
CA THR A 25 1.75 14.06 -16.59
C THR A 25 2.83 13.56 -17.58
N VAL A 26 3.45 14.43 -18.36
CA VAL A 26 4.51 14.02 -19.31
C VAL A 26 5.75 13.51 -18.56
N GLU A 27 6.16 14.23 -17.53
CA GLU A 27 7.29 13.83 -16.67
C GLU A 27 6.99 12.52 -15.94
N LYS A 28 5.77 12.33 -15.40
CA LYS A 28 5.34 11.08 -14.78
C LYS A 28 5.44 9.88 -15.73
N ILE A 29 5.04 10.05 -17.00
CA ILE A 29 5.17 9.02 -18.02
C ILE A 29 6.63 8.68 -18.29
N GLN A 30 7.53 9.68 -18.33
CA GLN A 30 8.96 9.45 -18.53
C GLN A 30 9.56 8.65 -17.35
N VAL A 31 9.22 9.01 -16.12
CA VAL A 31 9.64 8.28 -14.92
C VAL A 31 9.08 6.85 -14.94
N ALA A 32 7.79 6.66 -15.24
CA ALA A 32 7.19 5.33 -15.32
C ALA A 32 7.88 4.41 -16.32
N LYS A 33 8.26 4.94 -17.51
CA LYS A 33 9.04 4.18 -18.51
C LYS A 33 10.46 3.87 -18.05
N ALA A 34 11.09 4.78 -17.32
CA ALA A 34 12.41 4.53 -16.73
C ALA A 34 12.34 3.42 -15.66
N LEU A 35 11.29 3.45 -14.80
CA LEU A 35 11.02 2.41 -13.81
C LEU A 35 10.73 1.04 -14.48
N GLU A 36 9.97 1.03 -15.57
CA GLU A 36 9.76 -0.17 -16.37
C GLU A 36 11.07 -0.71 -16.94
N THR A 37 11.94 0.16 -17.44
CA THR A 37 13.28 -0.23 -17.96
C THR A 37 14.20 -0.71 -16.84
N LEU A 38 14.11 -0.12 -15.64
CA LEU A 38 14.84 -0.55 -14.45
C LEU A 38 14.42 -1.94 -13.98
N GLY A 39 13.20 -2.35 -14.29
CA GLY A 39 12.69 -3.67 -13.97
C GLY A 39 11.97 -3.78 -12.64
N VAL A 40 11.37 -2.69 -12.13
CA VAL A 40 10.53 -2.76 -10.94
C VAL A 40 9.25 -3.57 -11.21
N ASP A 41 8.78 -4.32 -10.24
CA ASP A 41 7.61 -5.20 -10.40
C ASP A 41 6.29 -4.42 -10.36
N ILE A 42 6.20 -3.40 -9.51
CA ILE A 42 5.00 -2.60 -9.31
C ILE A 42 5.35 -1.11 -9.31
N ILE A 43 4.54 -0.29 -9.97
CA ILE A 43 4.63 1.17 -9.96
C ILE A 43 3.36 1.73 -9.33
N GLU A 44 3.48 2.43 -8.19
CA GLU A 44 2.36 3.21 -7.64
C GLU A 44 2.27 4.54 -8.38
N ALA A 45 1.30 4.62 -9.29
CA ALA A 45 1.23 5.67 -10.29
C ALA A 45 0.59 6.98 -9.79
N GLY A 46 -0.05 6.95 -8.62
CA GLY A 46 -0.66 8.13 -8.02
C GLY A 46 -1.88 7.85 -7.14
N PHE A 47 -2.59 8.95 -6.82
CA PHE A 47 -3.83 8.94 -6.04
C PHE A 47 -4.97 9.58 -6.86
N PRO A 48 -5.65 8.81 -7.74
CA PRO A 48 -6.53 9.34 -8.78
C PRO A 48 -7.67 10.25 -8.32
N VAL A 49 -8.15 10.06 -7.08
CA VAL A 49 -9.24 10.89 -6.53
C VAL A 49 -8.77 12.26 -6.07
N SER A 50 -7.46 12.47 -5.92
CA SER A 50 -6.90 13.73 -5.37
C SER A 50 -7.11 14.92 -6.29
N SER A 51 -7.00 14.71 -7.61
CA SER A 51 -7.20 15.76 -8.61
C SER A 51 -7.49 15.17 -10.01
N PRO A 52 -8.09 15.96 -10.93
CA PRO A 52 -8.21 15.55 -12.33
C PRO A 52 -6.87 15.25 -12.99
N GLY A 53 -5.81 15.97 -12.65
CA GLY A 53 -4.45 15.76 -13.18
C GLY A 53 -3.85 14.42 -12.72
N ASP A 54 -4.06 14.05 -11.45
CA ASP A 54 -3.63 12.73 -10.95
C ASP A 54 -4.41 11.60 -11.61
N PHE A 55 -5.72 11.76 -11.80
CA PHE A 55 -6.53 10.80 -12.53
C PHE A 55 -5.99 10.59 -13.95
N GLU A 56 -5.78 11.67 -14.69
CA GLU A 56 -5.23 11.63 -16.05
C GLU A 56 -3.83 10.99 -16.09
N SER A 57 -2.97 11.33 -15.14
CA SER A 57 -1.63 10.76 -15.05
C SER A 57 -1.65 9.24 -14.87
N VAL A 58 -2.50 8.72 -13.99
CA VAL A 58 -2.65 7.27 -13.81
C VAL A 58 -3.19 6.59 -15.07
N VAL A 59 -4.16 7.22 -15.76
CA VAL A 59 -4.68 6.73 -17.04
C VAL A 59 -3.57 6.65 -18.10
N GLU A 60 -2.78 7.71 -18.26
CA GLU A 60 -1.74 7.78 -19.28
C GLU A 60 -0.55 6.85 -18.96
N ILE A 61 -0.16 6.73 -17.70
CA ILE A 61 0.84 5.72 -17.26
C ILE A 61 0.32 4.31 -17.57
N SER A 62 -0.95 4.03 -17.27
CA SER A 62 -1.57 2.72 -17.55
C SER A 62 -1.58 2.32 -19.03
N LYS A 63 -1.53 3.32 -19.94
CA LYS A 63 -1.39 3.09 -21.39
C LYS A 63 0.08 2.97 -21.83
N ALA A 64 0.99 3.65 -21.13
CA ALA A 64 2.36 3.85 -21.57
C ALA A 64 3.32 2.72 -21.19
N VAL A 65 3.04 1.97 -20.11
CA VAL A 65 3.86 0.87 -19.59
C VAL A 65 3.09 -0.45 -19.67
N THR A 66 3.82 -1.55 -19.84
CA THR A 66 3.20 -2.81 -20.26
C THR A 66 3.44 -4.00 -19.35
N TRP A 67 4.59 -4.08 -18.70
CA TRP A 67 4.89 -5.28 -17.93
C TRP A 67 4.78 -5.10 -16.41
N PRO A 68 5.12 -3.96 -15.77
CA PRO A 68 4.92 -3.80 -14.35
C PRO A 68 3.42 -3.73 -14.01
N THR A 69 3.09 -4.14 -12.81
CA THR A 69 1.75 -3.91 -12.27
C THR A 69 1.59 -2.42 -11.95
N ILE A 70 0.55 -1.79 -12.51
CA ILE A 70 0.23 -0.40 -12.19
C ILE A 70 -0.70 -0.40 -10.99
N CYS A 71 -0.30 0.34 -9.96
CA CYS A 71 -0.99 0.45 -8.70
C CYS A 71 -1.52 1.87 -8.50
N ALA A 72 -2.69 2.02 -7.90
CA ALA A 72 -3.25 3.30 -7.51
C ALA A 72 -3.67 3.27 -6.04
N LEU A 73 -3.27 4.33 -5.30
CA LEU A 73 -3.65 4.52 -3.91
C LEU A 73 -5.13 4.89 -3.80
N THR A 74 -5.78 4.38 -2.76
CA THR A 74 -7.13 4.77 -2.33
C THR A 74 -7.23 4.77 -0.81
N ARG A 75 -8.07 5.63 -0.25
CA ARG A 75 -8.54 5.43 1.12
C ARG A 75 -9.59 4.30 1.13
N ALA A 76 -9.92 3.80 2.31
CA ALA A 76 -11.02 2.83 2.50
C ALA A 76 -12.40 3.51 2.31
N VAL A 77 -12.62 4.07 1.11
CA VAL A 77 -13.82 4.82 0.69
C VAL A 77 -14.21 4.33 -0.71
N GLU A 78 -15.48 3.96 -0.89
CA GLU A 78 -15.96 3.38 -2.14
C GLU A 78 -15.71 4.27 -3.36
N ASN A 79 -15.90 5.59 -3.23
CA ASN A 79 -15.64 6.53 -4.32
C ASN A 79 -14.17 6.53 -4.75
N ASP A 80 -13.23 6.52 -3.80
CA ASP A 80 -11.80 6.48 -4.12
C ASP A 80 -11.45 5.22 -4.91
N ILE A 81 -11.97 4.06 -4.44
CA ILE A 81 -11.76 2.74 -5.06
C ILE A 81 -12.34 2.72 -6.48
N LYS A 82 -13.55 3.26 -6.67
CA LYS A 82 -14.19 3.34 -7.99
C LYS A 82 -13.39 4.21 -8.96
N VAL A 83 -12.95 5.38 -8.52
CA VAL A 83 -12.13 6.30 -9.34
C VAL A 83 -10.79 5.66 -9.71
N ALA A 84 -10.15 4.97 -8.77
CA ALA A 84 -8.90 4.24 -9.04
C ALA A 84 -9.11 3.10 -10.04
N ALA A 85 -10.18 2.31 -9.89
CA ALA A 85 -10.51 1.25 -10.83
C ALA A 85 -10.73 1.77 -12.26
N GLU A 86 -11.37 2.94 -12.39
CA GLU A 86 -11.56 3.60 -13.67
C GLU A 86 -10.25 4.11 -14.27
N ALA A 87 -9.38 4.73 -13.48
CA ALA A 87 -8.08 5.22 -13.92
C ALA A 87 -7.17 4.05 -14.40
N LEU A 88 -7.24 2.90 -13.71
CA LEU A 88 -6.46 1.71 -14.02
C LEU A 88 -7.01 0.85 -15.18
N ARG A 89 -8.12 1.23 -15.82
CA ARG A 89 -8.82 0.39 -16.81
C ARG A 89 -7.93 -0.06 -17.98
N TYR A 90 -6.93 0.72 -18.33
CA TYR A 90 -6.01 0.41 -19.44
C TYR A 90 -4.77 -0.36 -19.03
N ALA A 91 -4.49 -0.49 -17.72
CA ALA A 91 -3.36 -1.25 -17.25
C ALA A 91 -3.55 -2.75 -17.54
N LYS A 92 -2.50 -3.37 -18.07
CA LYS A 92 -2.48 -4.81 -18.34
C LYS A 92 -2.48 -5.62 -17.06
N HIS A 93 -1.67 -5.20 -16.10
CA HIS A 93 -1.62 -5.70 -14.73
C HIS A 93 -1.94 -4.54 -13.81
N LYS A 94 -2.94 -4.71 -12.95
CA LYS A 94 -3.46 -3.62 -12.13
C LYS A 94 -3.70 -4.04 -10.70
N ARG A 95 -3.36 -3.15 -9.78
CA ARG A 95 -3.55 -3.32 -8.33
C ARG A 95 -4.27 -2.11 -7.76
N ILE A 96 -5.24 -2.32 -6.90
CA ILE A 96 -5.80 -1.27 -6.04
C ILE A 96 -5.13 -1.37 -4.67
N HIS A 97 -4.54 -0.26 -4.22
CA HIS A 97 -3.91 -0.13 -2.91
C HIS A 97 -4.84 0.66 -2.00
N THR A 98 -5.61 -0.03 -1.18
CA THR A 98 -6.59 0.58 -0.26
C THR A 98 -6.19 0.36 1.18
N GLY A 99 -6.58 1.27 2.08
CA GLY A 99 -6.26 1.09 3.48
C GLY A 99 -6.86 2.15 4.40
N ILE A 100 -6.59 1.98 5.69
CA ILE A 100 -7.10 2.83 6.76
C ILE A 100 -6.11 2.84 7.92
N GLY A 101 -6.08 3.93 8.68
CA GLY A 101 -5.25 4.04 9.87
C GLY A 101 -5.69 3.11 10.98
N THR A 102 -4.74 2.35 11.52
CA THR A 102 -4.99 1.29 12.51
C THR A 102 -4.50 1.64 13.92
N SER A 103 -3.66 2.67 14.08
CA SER A 103 -3.22 3.09 15.41
C SER A 103 -4.34 3.71 16.23
N ASP A 104 -4.28 3.58 17.54
CA ASP A 104 -5.24 4.21 18.45
C ASP A 104 -5.28 5.74 18.28
N TYR A 105 -4.17 6.36 17.87
CA TYR A 105 -4.12 7.77 17.51
C TYR A 105 -5.02 8.08 16.31
N HIS A 106 -4.93 7.29 15.24
CA HIS A 106 -5.77 7.48 14.06
C HIS A 106 -7.23 7.15 14.38
N ILE A 107 -7.48 6.06 15.07
CA ILE A 107 -8.84 5.66 15.46
C ILE A 107 -9.52 6.77 16.22
N LYS A 108 -8.86 7.30 17.26
CA LYS A 108 -9.42 8.30 18.17
C LYS A 108 -9.49 9.69 17.51
N TYR A 109 -8.41 10.17 16.92
CA TYR A 109 -8.28 11.59 16.55
C TYR A 109 -8.51 11.87 15.05
N LYS A 110 -8.30 10.89 14.17
CA LYS A 110 -8.53 11.05 12.73
C LYS A 110 -9.93 10.59 12.33
N PHE A 111 -10.41 9.49 12.93
CA PHE A 111 -11.68 8.88 12.54
C PHE A 111 -12.79 9.07 13.56
N ASN A 112 -12.48 9.40 14.82
CA ASN A 112 -13.43 9.44 15.94
C ASN A 112 -14.30 8.17 15.97
N SER A 113 -13.65 7.00 15.98
CA SER A 113 -14.22 5.69 15.73
C SER A 113 -13.75 4.68 16.78
N THR A 114 -14.11 3.42 16.60
CA THR A 114 -13.67 2.28 17.42
C THR A 114 -12.79 1.33 16.62
N ARG A 115 -12.04 0.46 17.31
CA ARG A 115 -11.23 -0.59 16.68
C ARG A 115 -12.11 -1.52 15.83
N GLU A 116 -13.31 -1.85 16.28
CA GLU A 116 -14.27 -2.69 15.58
C GLU A 116 -14.75 -2.06 14.26
N GLU A 117 -15.16 -0.80 14.30
CA GLU A 117 -15.62 -0.07 13.12
C GLU A 117 -14.48 0.08 12.08
N ILE A 118 -13.22 0.23 12.51
CA ILE A 118 -12.08 0.26 11.59
C ILE A 118 -11.89 -1.08 10.89
N VAL A 119 -12.02 -2.20 11.60
CA VAL A 119 -11.97 -3.54 10.98
C VAL A 119 -13.10 -3.70 9.95
N GLU A 120 -14.32 -3.31 10.29
CA GLU A 120 -15.47 -3.38 9.36
C GLU A 120 -15.25 -2.55 8.10
N ARG A 121 -14.73 -1.32 8.24
CA ARG A 121 -14.40 -0.43 7.12
C ARG A 121 -13.27 -1.00 6.26
N ALA A 122 -12.24 -1.58 6.86
CA ALA A 122 -11.14 -2.24 6.17
C ALA A 122 -11.65 -3.42 5.31
N VAL A 123 -12.47 -4.30 5.92
CA VAL A 123 -13.09 -5.45 5.24
C VAL A 123 -13.99 -5.00 4.09
N ALA A 124 -14.83 -3.98 4.32
CA ALA A 124 -15.73 -3.45 3.30
C ALA A 124 -14.95 -2.89 2.10
N ALA A 125 -13.86 -2.13 2.35
CA ALA A 125 -13.02 -1.56 1.31
C ALA A 125 -12.35 -2.65 0.45
N VAL A 126 -11.76 -3.68 1.07
CA VAL A 126 -11.14 -4.79 0.35
C VAL A 126 -12.18 -5.53 -0.49
N LYS A 127 -13.34 -5.89 0.09
CA LYS A 127 -14.44 -6.54 -0.66
C LYS A 127 -14.93 -5.69 -1.82
N TYR A 128 -14.97 -4.37 -1.65
CA TYR A 128 -15.39 -3.47 -2.71
C TYR A 128 -14.34 -3.39 -3.83
N ALA A 129 -13.06 -3.27 -3.49
CA ALA A 129 -11.96 -3.27 -4.46
C ALA A 129 -11.90 -4.58 -5.27
N LYS A 130 -12.16 -5.73 -4.64
CA LYS A 130 -12.24 -7.04 -5.30
C LYS A 130 -13.31 -7.13 -6.40
N LYS A 131 -14.27 -6.23 -6.44
CA LYS A 131 -15.25 -6.18 -7.55
C LYS A 131 -14.64 -5.67 -8.85
N PHE A 132 -13.49 -5.00 -8.80
CA PHE A 132 -12.86 -4.35 -9.95
C PHE A 132 -11.54 -4.99 -10.37
N VAL A 133 -10.80 -5.52 -9.41
CA VAL A 133 -9.47 -6.13 -9.64
C VAL A 133 -9.30 -7.39 -8.80
N GLU A 134 -8.47 -8.31 -9.29
CA GLU A 134 -8.11 -9.51 -8.52
C GLU A 134 -7.00 -9.22 -7.51
N ASP A 135 -6.09 -8.31 -7.83
CA ASP A 135 -4.95 -7.96 -6.99
C ASP A 135 -5.26 -6.71 -6.14
N VAL A 136 -5.48 -6.93 -4.84
CA VAL A 136 -5.80 -5.89 -3.87
C VAL A 136 -4.76 -5.87 -2.77
N GLN A 137 -4.04 -4.75 -2.66
CA GLN A 137 -3.14 -4.49 -1.56
C GLN A 137 -3.85 -3.68 -0.48
N PHE A 138 -3.77 -4.15 0.76
CA PHE A 138 -4.27 -3.42 1.91
C PHE A 138 -3.10 -2.85 2.72
N TYR A 139 -3.14 -1.55 3.02
CA TYR A 139 -2.19 -0.93 3.95
C TYR A 139 -2.85 -0.61 5.30
N ALA A 140 -2.18 -1.04 6.37
CA ALA A 140 -2.55 -0.68 7.73
C ALA A 140 -1.81 0.62 8.12
N GLU A 141 -2.35 1.80 7.70
CA GLU A 141 -1.67 3.08 7.95
C GLU A 141 -1.33 3.21 9.44
N ASP A 142 -0.09 3.65 9.70
CA ASP A 142 0.45 3.80 11.06
C ASP A 142 0.62 2.45 11.81
N ALA A 143 0.89 1.37 11.07
CA ALA A 143 1.12 0.05 11.64
C ALA A 143 2.30 0.04 12.61
N GLY A 144 3.32 0.86 12.40
CA GLY A 144 4.46 0.99 13.32
C GLY A 144 4.02 1.25 14.75
N ARG A 145 2.99 2.08 14.96
CA ARG A 145 2.44 2.43 16.29
C ARG A 145 1.19 1.63 16.67
N THR A 146 0.75 0.71 15.83
CA THR A 146 -0.41 -0.13 16.11
C THR A 146 -0.02 -1.29 17.03
N ASP A 147 -0.88 -1.59 18.01
CA ASP A 147 -0.76 -2.77 18.86
C ASP A 147 -0.74 -4.06 18.02
N ASN A 148 0.17 -4.98 18.34
CA ASN A 148 0.41 -6.16 17.51
C ASN A 148 -0.78 -7.11 17.44
N GLU A 149 -1.49 -7.32 18.53
CA GLU A 149 -2.66 -8.21 18.58
C GLU A 149 -3.80 -7.63 17.75
N TYR A 150 -4.04 -6.33 17.89
CA TYR A 150 -5.05 -5.65 17.08
C TYR A 150 -4.67 -5.58 15.60
N LEU A 151 -3.40 -5.33 15.28
CA LEU A 151 -2.91 -5.35 13.90
C LEU A 151 -3.11 -6.73 13.26
N ALA A 152 -2.78 -7.81 13.98
CA ALA A 152 -3.00 -9.18 13.52
C ALA A 152 -4.49 -9.45 13.23
N ARG A 153 -5.39 -8.98 14.09
CA ARG A 153 -6.84 -9.07 13.88
C ARG A 153 -7.29 -8.35 12.60
N VAL A 154 -6.79 -7.13 12.36
CA VAL A 154 -7.10 -6.37 11.13
C VAL A 154 -6.59 -7.11 9.91
N VAL A 155 -5.33 -7.56 9.93
CA VAL A 155 -4.68 -8.26 8.81
C VAL A 155 -5.43 -9.56 8.49
N GLU A 156 -5.76 -10.37 9.48
CA GLU A 156 -6.53 -11.60 9.26
C GLU A 156 -7.90 -11.32 8.64
N ALA A 157 -8.59 -10.26 9.09
CA ALA A 157 -9.90 -9.90 8.58
C ALA A 157 -9.85 -9.47 7.10
N VAL A 158 -8.83 -8.69 6.70
CA VAL A 158 -8.69 -8.25 5.30
C VAL A 158 -8.17 -9.36 4.39
N ILE A 159 -7.36 -10.30 4.88
CA ILE A 159 -7.00 -11.53 4.14
C ILE A 159 -8.26 -12.34 3.84
N LYS A 160 -9.10 -12.57 4.84
CA LYS A 160 -10.40 -13.26 4.65
C LYS A 160 -11.33 -12.52 3.70
N ALA A 161 -11.21 -11.19 3.61
CA ALA A 161 -11.97 -10.37 2.66
C ALA A 161 -11.43 -10.44 1.23
N GLY A 162 -10.22 -10.99 1.01
CA GLY A 162 -9.63 -11.22 -0.30
C GLY A 162 -8.42 -10.34 -0.64
N ALA A 163 -7.81 -9.66 0.31
CA ALA A 163 -6.53 -8.97 0.09
C ALA A 163 -5.45 -9.99 -0.35
N THR A 164 -4.67 -9.61 -1.35
CA THR A 164 -3.58 -10.44 -1.91
C THR A 164 -2.21 -10.00 -1.40
N VAL A 165 -2.10 -8.74 -0.99
CA VAL A 165 -0.89 -8.15 -0.41
C VAL A 165 -1.26 -7.35 0.84
N ILE A 166 -0.48 -7.52 1.89
CA ILE A 166 -0.60 -6.78 3.14
C ILE A 166 0.61 -5.87 3.29
N ASN A 167 0.37 -4.58 3.27
CA ASN A 167 1.41 -3.56 3.44
C ASN A 167 1.44 -3.09 4.89
N ILE A 168 2.59 -3.20 5.52
CA ILE A 168 2.85 -2.80 6.91
C ILE A 168 3.76 -1.56 6.89
N PRO A 169 3.18 -0.33 7.02
CA PRO A 169 3.98 0.88 6.98
C PRO A 169 4.48 1.31 8.37
N ASP A 170 5.75 1.70 8.42
CA ASP A 170 6.27 2.61 9.44
C ASP A 170 6.01 4.05 8.98
N THR A 171 4.76 4.48 9.13
CA THR A 171 4.26 5.76 8.59
C THR A 171 4.93 6.98 9.21
N THR A 172 5.33 6.88 10.47
CA THR A 172 5.99 7.98 11.18
C THR A 172 7.51 7.92 11.10
N GLY A 173 8.09 6.86 10.53
CA GLY A 173 9.53 6.65 10.46
C GLY A 173 10.21 6.53 11.82
N TYR A 174 9.50 6.02 12.84
CA TYR A 174 9.92 5.99 14.25
C TYR A 174 10.32 4.61 14.74
N CYS A 175 10.04 3.55 13.99
CA CYS A 175 10.43 2.21 14.39
C CYS A 175 11.94 2.03 14.31
N LEU A 176 12.48 1.28 15.27
CA LEU A 176 13.81 0.72 15.16
C LEU A 176 13.78 -0.60 14.38
N PRO A 177 14.89 -1.02 13.75
CA PRO A 177 14.91 -2.23 12.92
C PRO A 177 14.42 -3.49 13.63
N ASP A 178 14.86 -3.72 14.87
CA ASP A 178 14.43 -4.88 15.66
C ASP A 178 12.93 -4.82 15.98
N GLU A 179 12.40 -3.65 16.32
CA GLU A 179 10.97 -3.46 16.61
C GLU A 179 10.12 -3.73 15.36
N PHE A 180 10.53 -3.21 14.22
CA PHE A 180 9.83 -3.40 12.96
C PHE A 180 9.91 -4.85 12.49
N GLY A 181 11.09 -5.48 12.56
CA GLY A 181 11.29 -6.89 12.24
C GLY A 181 10.43 -7.79 13.13
N GLN A 182 10.41 -7.56 14.45
CA GLN A 182 9.57 -8.33 15.39
C GLN A 182 8.07 -8.16 15.11
N LYS A 183 7.64 -7.00 14.64
CA LYS A 183 6.24 -6.78 14.23
C LYS A 183 5.87 -7.67 13.03
N ILE A 184 6.74 -7.78 12.02
CA ILE A 184 6.54 -8.65 10.87
C ILE A 184 6.51 -10.13 11.31
N LEU A 185 7.49 -10.53 12.14
CA LEU A 185 7.54 -11.89 12.69
C LEU A 185 6.26 -12.23 13.47
N TYR A 186 5.78 -11.31 14.30
CA TYR A 186 4.54 -11.48 15.05
C TYR A 186 3.34 -11.76 14.13
N LEU A 187 3.22 -11.02 13.02
CA LEU A 187 2.15 -11.25 12.05
C LEU A 187 2.28 -12.61 11.35
N LYS A 188 3.51 -13.02 11.02
CA LYS A 188 3.78 -14.35 10.44
C LYS A 188 3.35 -15.48 11.36
N GLU A 189 3.54 -15.33 12.66
CA GLU A 189 3.26 -16.37 13.65
C GLU A 189 1.80 -16.41 14.10
N HIS A 190 1.09 -15.27 14.05
CA HIS A 190 -0.22 -15.13 14.71
C HIS A 190 -1.39 -14.89 13.75
N VAL A 191 -1.13 -14.60 12.46
CA VAL A 191 -2.20 -14.33 11.50
C VAL A 191 -2.54 -15.56 10.67
N SER A 192 -3.77 -16.03 10.78
CA SER A 192 -4.26 -17.13 9.96
C SER A 192 -4.36 -16.73 8.49
N GLY A 193 -3.77 -17.56 7.61
CA GLY A 193 -3.78 -17.31 6.16
C GLY A 193 -2.68 -16.37 5.66
N ILE A 194 -1.76 -15.94 6.51
CA ILE A 194 -0.65 -15.03 6.14
C ILE A 194 0.25 -15.60 5.04
N ASP A 195 0.41 -16.91 4.98
CA ASP A 195 1.23 -17.59 3.97
C ASP A 195 0.59 -17.62 2.57
N ASN A 196 -0.67 -17.24 2.46
CA ASN A 196 -1.38 -17.14 1.17
C ASN A 196 -1.30 -15.75 0.53
N VAL A 197 -0.66 -14.80 1.20
CA VAL A 197 -0.52 -13.41 0.74
C VAL A 197 0.93 -12.96 0.78
N THR A 198 1.24 -11.90 0.06
CA THR A 198 2.55 -11.25 0.16
C THR A 198 2.53 -10.20 1.27
N ILE A 199 3.54 -10.20 2.13
CA ILE A 199 3.76 -9.10 3.08
C ILE A 199 4.66 -8.07 2.40
N ALA A 200 4.29 -6.80 2.48
CA ALA A 200 5.07 -5.68 1.98
C ALA A 200 5.43 -4.73 3.13
N THR A 201 6.63 -4.18 3.08
CA THR A 201 7.10 -3.15 3.99
C THR A 201 7.13 -1.79 3.30
N HIS A 202 6.77 -0.73 4.03
CA HIS A 202 6.86 0.65 3.56
C HIS A 202 7.33 1.53 4.71
N CYS A 203 8.58 1.95 4.70
CA CYS A 203 9.20 2.62 5.83
C CYS A 203 9.61 4.05 5.48
N HIS A 204 9.14 5.03 6.27
CA HIS A 204 9.57 6.42 6.20
C HIS A 204 10.93 6.62 6.88
N ASN A 205 11.61 7.72 6.56
CA ASN A 205 13.02 7.91 6.88
C ASN A 205 13.28 9.01 7.92
N ASP A 206 12.30 9.29 8.79
CA ASP A 206 12.39 10.37 9.78
C ASP A 206 13.57 10.20 10.74
N LEU A 207 13.85 8.98 11.17
CA LEU A 207 15.03 8.64 11.97
C LEU A 207 16.22 8.13 11.13
N GLY A 208 16.17 8.18 9.80
CA GLY A 208 17.21 7.64 8.94
C GLY A 208 17.23 6.10 8.87
N MET A 209 16.15 5.42 9.27
CA MET A 209 16.10 3.96 9.44
C MET A 209 15.28 3.24 8.35
N ALA A 210 14.74 3.93 7.35
CA ALA A 210 13.84 3.31 6.36
C ALA A 210 14.41 2.05 5.72
N THR A 211 15.65 2.10 5.21
CA THR A 211 16.30 0.95 4.59
C THR A 211 16.57 -0.17 5.61
N ALA A 212 17.01 0.18 6.81
CA ALA A 212 17.29 -0.80 7.86
C ALA A 212 16.01 -1.51 8.31
N ASN A 213 14.91 -0.76 8.50
CA ASN A 213 13.61 -1.31 8.86
C ASN A 213 13.06 -2.23 7.74
N THR A 214 13.19 -1.82 6.48
CA THR A 214 12.80 -2.65 5.32
C THR A 214 13.58 -3.97 5.30
N MET A 215 14.90 -3.92 5.50
CA MET A 215 15.73 -5.14 5.56
C MET A 215 15.37 -6.03 6.74
N ALA A 216 15.11 -5.45 7.91
CA ALA A 216 14.67 -6.21 9.09
C ALA A 216 13.31 -6.89 8.83
N GLY A 217 12.38 -6.20 8.17
CA GLY A 217 11.10 -6.79 7.76
C GLY A 217 11.28 -7.98 6.83
N ILE A 218 12.11 -7.87 5.79
CA ILE A 218 12.41 -8.96 4.84
C ILE A 218 13.05 -10.16 5.54
N GLN A 219 13.94 -9.93 6.51
CA GLN A 219 14.61 -11.00 7.25
C GLN A 219 13.67 -11.77 8.20
N ASN A 220 12.56 -11.16 8.58
CA ASN A 220 11.61 -11.73 9.53
C ASN A 220 10.29 -12.22 8.88
N GLY A 221 10.12 -12.14 7.61
CA GLY A 221 8.89 -12.59 6.94
C GLY A 221 8.81 -12.37 5.48
#